data_bb983ec7661755e2c796b746b65cbc16
#
_entry.id   bb983ec7661755e2c796b746b65cbc16
#
_cell.length_a   1.000
_cell.length_b   1.000
_cell.length_c   1.000
_cell.angle_alpha   90.00
_cell.angle_beta   90.00
_cell.angle_gamma   90.00
#
_symmetry.space_group_name_H-M   'P 1'
#
loop_
_entity.id
_entity.type
_entity.pdbx_description
1 polymer ?
#
loop_
_entity_poly.entity_id
_entity_poly.type
_entity_poly.pdbx_seq_one_letter_code
_entity_poly.pdbx_strand_id
1 'polypeptide(L)'
;MLIAFLFIIIITSTIFNYQKNLNSQRYNGFIDNIYLKKTLNEIINNLEPRFKKYNHKIKSGETFNNILESYSIDIEEINILKEILIKKININKLNTNQKIQITFDQSNNKIKEFIFEISNTEKIYLSRENANNDFSQKILTLKLDKKIIYKENIIKQSLYKAAIDQKIPPNTIIEFARIYGFQVDFQRDIRKLDKFQIMYEIFTDKNNKVIETGNILFANLKLSGQDNSLYYFDKK
;
A
#
# COMPACT_ATOMS: atom_id res chain seq x y z
N MET A 1 24.83 -67.56 38.33
CA MET A 1 23.81 -66.51 38.51
C MET A 1 24.01 -65.31 37.57
N LEU A 2 25.18 -64.68 37.53
CA LEU A 2 25.48 -63.46 36.73
C LEU A 2 25.29 -63.67 35.22
N ILE A 3 25.69 -64.79 34.66
CA ILE A 3 25.57 -65.14 33.23
C ILE A 3 24.11 -65.27 32.83
N ALA A 4 23.25 -65.91 33.65
CA ALA A 4 21.81 -66.04 33.36
C ALA A 4 21.11 -64.67 33.34
N PHE A 5 21.53 -63.73 34.24
CA PHE A 5 21.01 -62.35 34.30
C PHE A 5 21.39 -61.56 33.02
N LEU A 6 22.63 -61.69 32.55
CA LEU A 6 23.06 -61.10 31.30
C LEU A 6 22.28 -61.58 30.09
N PHE A 7 21.98 -62.88 30.01
CA PHE A 7 21.15 -63.47 28.96
C PHE A 7 19.76 -62.90 28.94
N ILE A 8 19.14 -62.72 30.12
CA ILE A 8 17.78 -62.13 30.24
C ILE A 8 17.80 -60.69 29.72
N ILE A 9 18.83 -59.87 30.06
CA ILE A 9 18.96 -58.50 29.59
C ILE A 9 19.10 -58.44 28.07
N ILE A 10 19.89 -59.32 27.48
CA ILE A 10 20.07 -59.38 26.02
C ILE A 10 18.75 -59.76 25.33
N ILE A 11 18.06 -60.77 25.84
CA ILE A 11 16.74 -61.20 25.27
C ILE A 11 15.70 -60.08 25.37
N THR A 12 15.60 -59.39 26.52
CA THR A 12 14.64 -58.30 26.70
C THR A 12 14.99 -57.10 25.81
N SER A 13 16.25 -56.78 25.65
CA SER A 13 16.73 -55.69 24.76
C SER A 13 16.44 -56.04 23.30
N THR A 14 16.65 -57.28 22.87
CA THR A 14 16.38 -57.67 21.47
C THR A 14 14.89 -57.68 21.17
N ILE A 15 14.02 -58.15 22.10
CA ILE A 15 12.58 -58.09 21.97
C ILE A 15 12.11 -56.63 21.91
N PHE A 16 12.62 -55.79 22.80
CA PHE A 16 12.27 -54.33 22.81
C PHE A 16 12.64 -53.65 21.50
N ASN A 17 13.88 -53.89 20.99
CA ASN A 17 14.29 -53.33 19.73
C ASN A 17 13.46 -53.83 18.54
N TYR A 18 13.10 -55.11 18.55
CA TYR A 18 12.24 -55.69 17.51
C TYR A 18 10.85 -55.05 17.52
N GLN A 19 10.23 -54.90 18.69
CA GLN A 19 8.92 -54.24 18.82
C GLN A 19 8.98 -52.75 18.43
N LYS A 20 10.03 -52.05 18.80
CA LYS A 20 10.25 -50.67 18.40
C LYS A 20 10.36 -50.53 16.89
N ASN A 21 11.11 -51.43 16.23
CA ASN A 21 11.23 -51.40 14.75
C ASN A 21 9.91 -51.72 14.05
N LEU A 22 9.14 -52.69 14.53
CA LEU A 22 7.81 -53.02 13.99
C LEU A 22 6.85 -51.82 14.11
N ASN A 23 6.83 -51.14 15.23
CA ASN A 23 6.02 -49.95 15.42
C ASN A 23 6.45 -48.82 14.52
N SER A 24 7.77 -48.55 14.41
CA SER A 24 8.34 -47.54 13.50
C SER A 24 7.95 -47.84 12.04
N GLN A 25 8.02 -49.09 11.59
CA GLN A 25 7.61 -49.46 10.24
C GLN A 25 6.10 -49.25 10.01
N ARG A 26 5.25 -49.57 11.01
CA ARG A 26 3.81 -49.31 10.94
C ARG A 26 3.50 -47.79 10.84
N TYR A 27 4.14 -46.96 11.65
CA TYR A 27 3.95 -45.54 11.61
C TYR A 27 4.44 -44.93 10.28
N ASN A 28 5.60 -45.35 9.81
CA ASN A 28 6.15 -44.88 8.54
C ASN A 28 5.25 -45.32 7.36
N GLY A 29 4.78 -46.59 7.37
CA GLY A 29 3.87 -47.08 6.34
C GLY A 29 2.50 -46.35 6.34
N PHE A 30 2.02 -45.91 7.51
CA PHE A 30 0.82 -45.09 7.58
C PHE A 30 1.05 -43.66 7.02
N ILE A 31 2.16 -43.02 7.42
CA ILE A 31 2.51 -41.69 6.95
C ILE A 31 2.85 -41.68 5.45
N ASP A 32 3.47 -42.76 4.95
CA ASP A 32 3.84 -42.90 3.54
C ASP A 32 2.71 -43.41 2.65
N ASN A 33 1.51 -43.68 3.23
CA ASN A 33 0.36 -44.08 2.46
C ASN A 33 -0.04 -43.02 1.43
N ILE A 34 0.02 -43.38 0.15
CA ILE A 34 -0.24 -42.48 -0.97
C ILE A 34 -1.67 -41.92 -0.93
N TYR A 35 -2.64 -42.68 -0.44
CA TYR A 35 -4.03 -42.23 -0.30
C TYR A 35 -4.15 -41.19 0.80
N LEU A 36 -3.47 -41.39 1.95
CA LEU A 36 -3.45 -40.42 3.02
C LEU A 36 -2.80 -39.11 2.56
N LYS A 37 -1.64 -39.18 1.89
CA LYS A 37 -0.96 -38.01 1.32
C LYS A 37 -1.85 -37.28 0.31
N LYS A 38 -2.52 -37.99 -0.57
CA LYS A 38 -3.43 -37.42 -1.55
C LYS A 38 -4.63 -36.73 -0.89
N THR A 39 -5.26 -37.38 0.10
CA THR A 39 -6.39 -36.78 0.84
C THR A 39 -5.96 -35.55 1.64
N LEU A 40 -4.80 -35.61 2.32
CA LEU A 40 -4.26 -34.44 3.03
C LEU A 40 -3.94 -33.29 2.08
N ASN A 41 -3.36 -33.57 0.94
CA ASN A 41 -3.09 -32.55 -0.07
C ASN A 41 -4.39 -31.93 -0.62
N GLU A 42 -5.44 -32.75 -0.88
CA GLU A 42 -6.75 -32.23 -1.26
C GLU A 42 -7.35 -31.33 -0.16
N ILE A 43 -7.29 -31.75 1.09
CA ILE A 43 -7.78 -30.95 2.22
C ILE A 43 -7.00 -29.65 2.30
N ILE A 44 -5.66 -29.70 2.27
CA ILE A 44 -4.80 -28.50 2.38
C ILE A 44 -5.04 -27.54 1.21
N ASN A 45 -5.17 -28.06 -0.01
CA ASN A 45 -5.41 -27.24 -1.20
C ASN A 45 -6.80 -26.60 -1.24
N ASN A 46 -7.78 -27.20 -0.55
CA ASN A 46 -9.14 -26.70 -0.44
C ASN A 46 -9.39 -25.86 0.82
N LEU A 47 -8.40 -25.77 1.73
CA LEU A 47 -8.51 -24.89 2.90
C LEU A 47 -8.43 -23.44 2.47
N GLU A 48 -9.49 -22.70 2.73
CA GLU A 48 -9.42 -21.23 2.60
C GLU A 48 -8.42 -20.65 3.61
N PRO A 49 -7.64 -19.64 3.22
CA PRO A 49 -6.69 -19.02 4.12
C PRO A 49 -7.45 -18.37 5.28
N ARG A 50 -7.01 -18.61 6.51
CA ARG A 50 -7.62 -18.03 7.71
C ARG A 50 -7.78 -16.50 7.60
N PHE A 51 -6.79 -15.82 7.00
CA PHE A 51 -6.79 -14.38 6.83
C PHE A 51 -7.05 -14.02 5.38
N LYS A 52 -8.14 -13.30 5.14
CA LYS A 52 -8.47 -12.76 3.82
C LYS A 52 -8.10 -11.27 3.77
N LYS A 53 -7.39 -10.87 2.72
CA LYS A 53 -6.97 -9.48 2.54
C LYS A 53 -7.79 -8.82 1.44
N TYR A 54 -8.37 -7.68 1.77
CA TYR A 54 -9.09 -6.84 0.83
C TYR A 54 -8.32 -5.53 0.63
N ASN A 55 -8.20 -5.10 -0.62
CA ASN A 55 -7.64 -3.82 -1.00
C ASN A 55 -8.72 -3.07 -1.79
N HIS A 56 -9.25 -2.02 -1.21
CA HIS A 56 -10.29 -1.21 -1.82
C HIS A 56 -9.77 0.18 -2.15
N LYS A 57 -10.04 0.64 -3.38
CA LYS A 57 -9.77 2.00 -3.82
C LYS A 57 -11.12 2.73 -3.91
N ILE A 58 -11.28 3.77 -3.10
CA ILE A 58 -12.52 4.50 -2.96
C ILE A 58 -12.92 5.15 -4.29
N LYS A 59 -14.17 4.90 -4.70
CA LYS A 59 -14.79 5.47 -5.90
C LYS A 59 -15.73 6.62 -5.52
N SER A 60 -16.11 7.40 -6.51
CA SER A 60 -17.08 8.48 -6.31
C SER A 60 -18.45 7.93 -5.86
N GLY A 61 -19.03 8.53 -4.82
CA GLY A 61 -20.34 8.14 -4.28
C GLY A 61 -20.31 6.99 -3.27
N GLU A 62 -19.17 6.38 -3.00
CA GLU A 62 -19.07 5.34 -1.97
C GLU A 62 -19.03 5.94 -0.57
N THR A 63 -19.67 5.27 0.37
CA THR A 63 -19.62 5.59 1.79
C THR A 63 -18.80 4.55 2.54
N PHE A 64 -18.26 4.91 3.70
CA PHE A 64 -17.48 3.99 4.52
C PHE A 64 -18.26 2.69 4.84
N ASN A 65 -19.54 2.82 5.17
CA ASN A 65 -20.41 1.66 5.44
C ASN A 65 -20.55 0.75 4.23
N ASN A 66 -20.98 1.32 3.10
CA ASN A 66 -21.24 0.53 1.89
C ASN A 66 -19.99 -0.23 1.43
N ILE A 67 -18.81 0.37 1.60
CA ILE A 67 -17.53 -0.31 1.29
C ILE A 67 -17.34 -1.53 2.18
N LEU A 68 -17.47 -1.39 3.49
CA LEU A 68 -17.23 -2.49 4.42
C LEU A 68 -18.33 -3.57 4.36
N GLU A 69 -19.59 -3.19 4.19
CA GLU A 69 -20.71 -4.09 3.97
C GLU A 69 -20.55 -4.93 2.69
N SER A 70 -19.97 -4.35 1.63
CA SER A 70 -19.67 -5.09 0.39
C SER A 70 -18.69 -6.24 0.56
N TYR A 71 -17.89 -6.22 1.64
CA TYR A 71 -16.98 -7.31 2.04
C TYR A 71 -17.58 -8.22 3.11
N SER A 72 -18.89 -8.13 3.36
CA SER A 72 -19.62 -8.94 4.36
C SER A 72 -19.06 -8.76 5.79
N ILE A 73 -18.64 -7.54 6.12
CA ILE A 73 -18.19 -7.19 7.46
C ILE A 73 -19.39 -6.81 8.31
N ASP A 74 -19.47 -7.39 9.51
CA ASP A 74 -20.58 -7.17 10.43
C ASP A 74 -20.70 -5.70 10.86
N ILE A 75 -21.94 -5.23 11.04
CA ILE A 75 -22.24 -3.85 11.40
C ILE A 75 -21.59 -3.44 12.73
N GLU A 76 -21.45 -4.37 13.67
CA GLU A 76 -20.76 -4.14 14.93
C GLU A 76 -19.28 -3.79 14.73
N GLU A 77 -18.58 -4.53 13.86
CA GLU A 77 -17.19 -4.27 13.49
C GLU A 77 -17.05 -2.92 12.79
N ILE A 78 -18.00 -2.58 11.91
CA ILE A 78 -18.04 -1.28 11.22
C ILE A 78 -18.19 -0.15 12.22
N ASN A 79 -19.06 -0.30 13.22
CA ASN A 79 -19.29 0.73 14.24
C ASN A 79 -18.05 0.92 15.14
N ILE A 80 -17.37 -0.16 15.55
CA ILE A 80 -16.12 -0.08 16.30
C ILE A 80 -15.06 0.71 15.53
N LEU A 81 -14.87 0.40 14.24
CA LEU A 81 -13.93 1.15 13.39
C LEU A 81 -14.30 2.62 13.26
N LYS A 82 -15.60 2.93 13.10
CA LYS A 82 -16.08 4.31 13.01
C LYS A 82 -15.78 5.12 14.26
N GLU A 83 -16.05 4.58 15.46
CA GLU A 83 -15.79 5.26 16.71
C GLU A 83 -14.31 5.63 16.88
N ILE A 84 -13.42 4.77 16.39
CA ILE A 84 -11.99 5.03 16.44
C ILE A 84 -11.60 6.08 15.39
N LEU A 85 -12.08 5.92 14.15
CA LEU A 85 -11.67 6.74 13.02
C LEU A 85 -12.23 8.16 13.09
N ILE A 86 -13.46 8.37 13.57
CA ILE A 86 -14.11 9.68 13.64
C ILE A 86 -13.33 10.69 14.50
N LYS A 87 -12.52 10.19 15.43
CA LYS A 87 -11.64 11.02 16.26
C LYS A 87 -10.47 11.63 15.47
N LYS A 88 -10.20 11.13 14.28
CA LYS A 88 -9.01 11.50 13.48
C LYS A 88 -9.34 11.98 12.07
N ILE A 89 -10.42 11.48 11.50
CA ILE A 89 -10.81 11.79 10.12
C ILE A 89 -12.33 12.03 10.02
N ASN A 90 -12.73 12.79 9.01
CA ASN A 90 -14.13 12.90 8.67
C ASN A 90 -14.54 11.74 7.75
N ILE A 91 -15.07 10.67 8.36
CA ILE A 91 -15.49 9.45 7.64
C ILE A 91 -16.60 9.72 6.61
N ASN A 92 -17.37 10.79 6.81
CA ASN A 92 -18.44 11.15 5.88
C ASN A 92 -17.93 11.87 4.62
N LYS A 93 -16.66 12.27 4.61
CA LYS A 93 -16.01 12.94 3.48
C LYS A 93 -14.80 12.16 3.00
N LEU A 94 -15.05 11.01 2.38
CA LEU A 94 -14.03 10.20 1.76
C LEU A 94 -13.61 10.82 0.41
N ASN A 95 -12.29 10.84 0.15
CA ASN A 95 -11.80 11.29 -1.13
C ASN A 95 -11.64 10.11 -2.09
N THR A 96 -12.01 10.33 -3.34
CA THR A 96 -11.76 9.34 -4.40
C THR A 96 -10.28 9.04 -4.51
N ASN A 97 -9.97 7.78 -4.84
CA ASN A 97 -8.62 7.22 -4.94
C ASN A 97 -7.90 6.94 -3.62
N GLN A 98 -8.40 7.35 -2.44
CA GLN A 98 -7.89 6.85 -1.16
C GLN A 98 -8.03 5.32 -1.12
N LYS A 99 -7.17 4.66 -0.33
CA LYS A 99 -7.18 3.21 -0.23
C LYS A 99 -7.51 2.76 1.18
N ILE A 100 -8.28 1.68 1.23
CA ILE A 100 -8.57 0.93 2.44
C ILE A 100 -8.01 -0.47 2.25
N GLN A 101 -7.25 -0.96 3.24
CA GLN A 101 -6.79 -2.35 3.29
C GLN A 101 -7.34 -2.99 4.55
N ILE A 102 -7.89 -4.19 4.41
CA ILE A 102 -8.53 -4.92 5.49
C ILE A 102 -7.94 -6.32 5.53
N THR A 103 -7.46 -6.75 6.68
CA THR A 103 -7.13 -8.14 6.95
C THR A 103 -8.24 -8.72 7.84
N PHE A 104 -9.01 -9.63 7.28
CA PHE A 104 -10.19 -10.24 7.90
C PHE A 104 -9.85 -11.65 8.36
N ASP A 105 -10.19 -12.00 9.60
CA ASP A 105 -10.03 -13.36 10.16
C ASP A 105 -11.33 -14.14 9.94
N GLN A 106 -11.33 -15.05 8.97
CA GLN A 106 -12.50 -15.87 8.62
C GLN A 106 -12.91 -16.85 9.73
N SER A 107 -12.03 -17.14 10.70
CA SER A 107 -12.34 -18.06 11.80
C SER A 107 -13.33 -17.50 12.82
N ASN A 108 -13.40 -16.17 12.92
CA ASN A 108 -14.25 -15.47 13.91
C ASN A 108 -15.05 -14.31 13.33
N ASN A 109 -14.99 -14.13 12.01
CA ASN A 109 -15.67 -13.07 11.26
C ASN A 109 -15.33 -11.67 11.76
N LYS A 110 -14.06 -11.42 12.15
CA LYS A 110 -13.63 -10.13 12.68
C LYS A 110 -12.44 -9.55 11.90
N ILE A 111 -12.35 -8.23 11.91
CA ILE A 111 -11.21 -7.52 11.31
C ILE A 111 -10.01 -7.66 12.25
N LYS A 112 -8.89 -8.18 11.73
CA LYS A 112 -7.60 -8.23 12.43
C LYS A 112 -6.79 -6.97 12.24
N GLU A 113 -6.72 -6.46 11.02
CA GLU A 113 -5.99 -5.25 10.67
C GLU A 113 -6.81 -4.39 9.73
N PHE A 114 -6.73 -3.09 9.92
CA PHE A 114 -7.38 -2.10 9.08
C PHE A 114 -6.41 -0.95 8.81
N ILE A 115 -6.19 -0.63 7.54
CA ILE A 115 -5.33 0.49 7.13
C ILE A 115 -6.15 1.43 6.27
N PHE A 116 -6.15 2.69 6.64
CA PHE A 116 -6.79 3.76 5.87
C PHE A 116 -5.77 4.81 5.44
N GLU A 117 -5.67 5.08 4.14
CA GLU A 117 -4.83 6.14 3.62
C GLU A 117 -5.53 7.50 3.78
N ILE A 118 -5.09 8.32 4.75
CA ILE A 118 -5.61 9.68 4.95
C ILE A 118 -5.15 10.57 3.79
N SER A 119 -3.85 10.52 3.49
CA SER A 119 -3.18 11.28 2.43
C SER A 119 -2.07 10.43 1.79
N ASN A 120 -1.35 11.02 0.83
CA ASN A 120 -0.17 10.36 0.25
C ASN A 120 0.94 10.08 1.27
N THR A 121 0.92 10.76 2.40
CA THR A 121 1.98 10.70 3.43
C THR A 121 1.52 10.11 4.75
N GLU A 122 0.22 9.99 4.99
CA GLU A 122 -0.33 9.55 6.26
C GLU A 122 -1.32 8.41 6.10
N LYS A 123 -1.17 7.39 6.95
CA LYS A 123 -2.08 6.26 7.06
C LYS A 123 -2.42 6.00 8.51
N ILE A 124 -3.70 5.68 8.78
CA ILE A 124 -4.10 5.10 10.04
C ILE A 124 -3.95 3.59 9.93
N TYR A 125 -3.23 3.00 10.86
CA TYR A 125 -3.09 1.55 11.01
C TYR A 125 -3.76 1.14 12.33
N LEU A 126 -4.78 0.30 12.23
CA LEU A 126 -5.47 -0.31 13.36
C LEU A 126 -5.17 -1.80 13.33
N SER A 127 -4.81 -2.37 14.46
CA SER A 127 -4.58 -3.81 14.61
C SER A 127 -5.00 -4.30 15.98
N ARG A 128 -5.41 -5.55 16.06
CA ARG A 128 -5.67 -6.25 17.33
C ARG A 128 -5.06 -7.65 17.31
N GLU A 129 -4.59 -8.13 18.45
CA GLU A 129 -3.99 -9.46 18.52
C GLU A 129 -5.07 -10.56 18.52
N ASN A 130 -6.13 -10.36 19.31
CA ASN A 130 -7.25 -11.28 19.45
C ASN A 130 -8.59 -10.58 19.14
N ALA A 131 -9.59 -11.37 18.79
CA ALA A 131 -10.93 -10.88 18.43
C ALA A 131 -11.63 -10.09 19.53
N ASN A 132 -11.30 -10.37 20.80
CA ASN A 132 -11.91 -9.73 21.97
C ASN A 132 -11.11 -8.52 22.47
N ASN A 133 -9.97 -8.21 21.84
CA ASN A 133 -9.14 -7.07 22.22
C ASN A 133 -9.57 -5.82 21.46
N ASP A 134 -9.38 -4.67 22.08
CA ASP A 134 -9.51 -3.38 21.42
C ASP A 134 -8.44 -3.19 20.34
N PHE A 135 -8.73 -2.34 19.35
CA PHE A 135 -7.75 -1.99 18.35
C PHE A 135 -6.63 -1.11 18.91
N SER A 136 -5.42 -1.53 18.72
CA SER A 136 -4.24 -0.67 18.82
C SER A 136 -4.18 0.24 17.59
N GLN A 137 -4.01 1.55 17.83
CA GLN A 137 -3.96 2.55 16.76
C GLN A 137 -2.55 3.12 16.61
N LYS A 138 -2.08 3.19 15.35
CA LYS A 138 -0.84 3.87 14.97
C LYS A 138 -1.09 4.77 13.76
N ILE A 139 -0.48 5.95 13.75
CA ILE A 139 -0.40 6.79 12.57
C ILE A 139 0.96 6.54 11.93
N LEU A 140 0.93 6.07 10.69
CA LEU A 140 2.13 5.85 9.89
C LEU A 140 2.33 7.08 9.01
N THR A 141 3.39 7.86 9.29
CA THR A 141 3.73 9.06 8.52
C THR A 141 4.96 8.77 7.67
N LEU A 142 4.84 9.01 6.37
CA LEU A 142 5.95 8.93 5.44
C LEU A 142 6.75 10.24 5.51
N LYS A 143 8.00 10.16 5.94
CA LYS A 143 8.91 11.31 5.85
C LYS A 143 9.34 11.51 4.41
N LEU A 144 9.17 12.73 3.92
CA LEU A 144 9.55 13.12 2.57
C LEU A 144 10.78 14.04 2.60
N ASP A 145 11.65 13.84 1.62
CA ASP A 145 12.78 14.71 1.36
C ASP A 145 12.41 15.73 0.27
N LYS A 146 12.59 17.00 0.59
CA LYS A 146 12.34 18.10 -0.35
C LYS A 146 13.53 18.26 -1.29
N LYS A 147 13.27 18.32 -2.59
CA LYS A 147 14.25 18.60 -3.64
C LYS A 147 13.73 19.69 -4.57
N ILE A 148 14.66 20.47 -5.12
CA ILE A 148 14.36 21.49 -6.13
C ILE A 148 14.84 20.96 -7.47
N ILE A 149 13.94 20.98 -8.45
CA ILE A 149 14.20 20.51 -9.81
C ILE A 149 14.12 21.68 -10.78
N TYR A 150 15.15 21.83 -11.62
CA TYR A 150 15.15 22.74 -12.76
C TYR A 150 14.93 21.96 -14.05
N LYS A 151 14.07 22.47 -14.93
CA LYS A 151 13.80 21.94 -16.26
C LYS A 151 13.63 23.08 -17.27
N GLU A 152 14.07 22.83 -18.50
CA GLU A 152 13.84 23.72 -19.63
C GLU A 152 13.65 22.90 -20.92
N ASN A 153 12.94 23.46 -21.86
CA ASN A 153 12.83 22.88 -23.21
C ASN A 153 12.37 23.93 -24.23
N ILE A 154 12.57 23.58 -25.50
CA ILE A 154 12.07 24.33 -26.65
C ILE A 154 10.69 23.79 -27.01
N ILE A 155 9.75 24.66 -27.28
CA ILE A 155 8.39 24.32 -27.67
C ILE A 155 8.37 24.02 -29.19
N LYS A 156 8.20 22.74 -29.54
CA LYS A 156 8.13 22.30 -30.93
C LYS A 156 6.70 22.16 -31.43
N GLN A 157 5.78 21.73 -30.57
CA GLN A 157 4.36 21.48 -30.87
C GLN A 157 3.46 22.25 -29.91
N SER A 158 3.56 21.97 -28.61
CA SER A 158 2.84 22.66 -27.56
C SER A 158 3.68 22.70 -26.29
N LEU A 159 3.38 23.65 -25.38
CA LEU A 159 4.01 23.74 -24.08
C LEU A 159 3.84 22.43 -23.28
N TYR A 160 2.61 21.89 -23.27
CA TYR A 160 2.31 20.64 -22.57
C TYR A 160 3.19 19.48 -23.04
N LYS A 161 3.29 19.28 -24.36
CA LYS A 161 4.12 18.21 -24.93
C LYS A 161 5.60 18.42 -24.60
N ALA A 162 6.11 19.63 -24.73
CA ALA A 162 7.50 19.96 -24.43
C ALA A 162 7.83 19.74 -22.93
N ALA A 163 6.88 19.99 -22.02
CA ALA A 163 7.03 19.77 -20.58
C ALA A 163 6.95 18.27 -20.21
N ILE A 164 6.03 17.51 -20.82
CA ILE A 164 5.95 16.04 -20.63
C ILE A 164 7.25 15.36 -21.11
N ASP A 165 7.83 15.80 -22.21
CA ASP A 165 9.10 15.26 -22.73
C ASP A 165 10.26 15.45 -21.73
N GLN A 166 10.18 16.48 -20.87
CA GLN A 166 11.10 16.71 -19.74
C GLN A 166 10.69 15.96 -18.46
N LYS A 167 9.66 15.12 -18.51
CA LYS A 167 9.11 14.37 -17.38
C LYS A 167 8.62 15.26 -16.22
N ILE A 168 8.13 16.46 -16.57
CA ILE A 168 7.48 17.34 -15.60
C ILE A 168 6.10 16.75 -15.28
N PRO A 169 5.74 16.62 -13.98
CA PRO A 169 4.43 16.10 -13.58
C PRO A 169 3.27 16.92 -14.15
N PRO A 170 2.18 16.28 -14.63
CA PRO A 170 1.04 17.00 -15.23
C PRO A 170 0.46 18.12 -14.36
N ASN A 171 0.36 17.89 -13.04
CA ASN A 171 -0.13 18.92 -12.11
C ASN A 171 0.78 20.17 -12.10
N THR A 172 2.10 19.99 -12.17
CA THR A 172 3.05 21.11 -12.26
C THR A 172 2.91 21.85 -13.58
N ILE A 173 2.61 21.18 -14.68
CA ILE A 173 2.39 21.80 -15.99
C ILE A 173 1.11 22.65 -15.97
N ILE A 174 0.04 22.13 -15.36
CA ILE A 174 -1.23 22.85 -15.20
C ILE A 174 -1.01 24.09 -14.32
N GLU A 175 -0.27 23.96 -13.23
CA GLU A 175 0.06 25.08 -12.35
C GLU A 175 0.91 26.14 -13.06
N PHE A 176 1.92 25.72 -13.85
CA PHE A 176 2.70 26.62 -14.70
C PHE A 176 1.80 27.40 -15.67
N ALA A 177 0.87 26.73 -16.33
CA ALA A 177 -0.08 27.42 -17.21
C ALA A 177 -1.00 28.38 -16.42
N ARG A 178 -1.43 27.98 -15.21
CA ARG A 178 -2.30 28.81 -14.37
C ARG A 178 -1.66 30.13 -13.96
N ILE A 179 -0.38 30.13 -13.56
CA ILE A 179 0.30 31.36 -13.14
C ILE A 179 0.50 32.36 -14.28
N TYR A 180 0.53 31.89 -15.53
CA TYR A 180 0.59 32.75 -16.72
C TYR A 180 -0.78 33.12 -17.31
N GLY A 181 -1.87 32.52 -16.82
CA GLY A 181 -3.19 32.58 -17.45
C GLY A 181 -3.78 33.99 -17.64
N PHE A 182 -3.29 34.99 -16.92
CA PHE A 182 -3.69 36.39 -17.08
C PHE A 182 -2.77 37.18 -18.00
N GLN A 183 -1.60 36.64 -18.38
CA GLN A 183 -0.58 37.35 -19.14
C GLN A 183 -0.37 36.76 -20.54
N VAL A 184 -0.70 35.47 -20.74
CA VAL A 184 -0.38 34.72 -21.95
C VAL A 184 -1.60 33.97 -22.43
N ASP A 185 -1.98 34.22 -23.69
CA ASP A 185 -2.93 33.37 -24.40
C ASP A 185 -2.17 32.16 -24.99
N PHE A 186 -2.26 31.01 -24.32
CA PHE A 186 -1.54 29.79 -24.71
C PHE A 186 -1.87 29.28 -26.10
N GLN A 187 -2.99 29.71 -26.69
CA GLN A 187 -3.39 29.32 -28.05
C GLN A 187 -2.83 30.25 -29.12
N ARG A 188 -2.61 31.52 -28.77
CA ARG A 188 -2.23 32.56 -29.74
C ARG A 188 -0.78 33.01 -29.60
N ASP A 189 -0.27 33.11 -28.38
CA ASP A 189 1.01 33.74 -28.08
C ASP A 189 2.18 32.77 -28.18
N ILE A 190 1.95 31.48 -27.95
CA ILE A 190 3.00 30.46 -27.99
C ILE A 190 3.27 30.05 -29.44
N ARG A 191 4.51 30.16 -29.84
CA ARG A 191 4.98 29.82 -31.18
C ARG A 191 6.04 28.72 -31.16
N LYS A 192 6.23 28.08 -32.31
CA LYS A 192 7.32 27.14 -32.50
C LYS A 192 8.67 27.84 -32.27
N LEU A 193 9.56 27.16 -31.51
CA LEU A 193 10.88 27.62 -31.05
C LEU A 193 10.86 28.54 -29.83
N ASP A 194 9.71 28.93 -29.28
CA ASP A 194 9.66 29.51 -27.96
C ASP A 194 10.21 28.53 -26.92
N LYS A 195 10.61 29.06 -25.75
CA LYS A 195 11.24 28.27 -24.71
C LYS A 195 10.52 28.46 -23.38
N PHE A 196 10.55 27.41 -22.59
CA PHE A 196 10.15 27.54 -21.18
C PHE A 196 11.28 27.07 -20.27
N GLN A 197 11.30 27.64 -19.06
CA GLN A 197 12.16 27.24 -17.94
C GLN A 197 11.31 27.21 -16.69
N ILE A 198 11.53 26.20 -15.86
CA ILE A 198 10.79 26.02 -14.63
C ILE A 198 11.71 25.49 -13.53
N MET A 199 11.59 26.05 -12.34
CA MET A 199 12.17 25.53 -11.11
C MET A 199 11.05 25.27 -10.13
N TYR A 200 10.93 24.04 -9.65
CA TYR A 200 9.83 23.63 -8.77
C TYR A 200 10.29 22.62 -7.72
N GLU A 201 9.53 22.53 -6.66
CA GLU A 201 9.76 21.62 -5.57
C GLU A 201 9.13 20.25 -5.85
N ILE A 202 9.84 19.20 -5.48
CA ILE A 202 9.31 17.85 -5.37
C ILE A 202 9.57 17.28 -3.99
N PHE A 203 8.70 16.39 -3.55
CA PHE A 203 8.84 15.65 -2.31
C PHE A 203 8.98 14.18 -2.64
N THR A 204 10.09 13.57 -2.22
CA THR A 204 10.42 12.18 -2.53
C THR A 204 10.46 11.33 -1.28
N ASP A 205 10.13 10.04 -1.42
CA ASP A 205 10.35 9.05 -0.38
C ASP A 205 11.83 8.62 -0.30
N LYS A 206 12.15 7.72 0.63
CA LYS A 206 13.49 7.17 0.81
C LYS A 206 14.04 6.43 -0.43
N ASN A 207 13.17 6.02 -1.34
CA ASN A 207 13.52 5.34 -2.59
C ASN A 207 13.65 6.32 -3.77
N ASN A 208 13.66 7.64 -3.50
CA ASN A 208 13.65 8.72 -4.49
C ASN A 208 12.41 8.73 -5.40
N LYS A 209 11.33 8.09 -5.02
CA LYS A 209 10.06 8.16 -5.73
C LYS A 209 9.37 9.48 -5.40
N VAL A 210 8.97 10.23 -6.42
CA VAL A 210 8.19 11.47 -6.25
C VAL A 210 6.79 11.10 -5.73
N ILE A 211 6.45 11.61 -4.56
CA ILE A 211 5.16 11.44 -3.89
C ILE A 211 4.25 12.64 -4.13
N GLU A 212 4.83 13.85 -4.04
CA GLU A 212 4.12 15.12 -4.20
C GLU A 212 4.99 16.13 -4.94
N THR A 213 4.34 17.13 -5.53
CA THR A 213 4.99 18.32 -6.08
C THR A 213 4.63 19.54 -5.21
N GLY A 214 5.59 20.41 -5.00
CA GLY A 214 5.40 21.66 -4.25
C GLY A 214 5.24 22.86 -5.16
N ASN A 215 5.68 24.01 -4.67
CA ASN A 215 5.56 25.27 -5.36
C ASN A 215 6.49 25.38 -6.57
N ILE A 216 6.04 26.12 -7.58
CA ILE A 216 6.90 26.60 -8.66
C ILE A 216 7.67 27.82 -8.12
N LEU A 217 8.97 27.67 -7.97
CA LEU A 217 9.84 28.72 -7.41
C LEU A 217 10.25 29.77 -8.44
N PHE A 218 10.40 29.31 -9.68
CA PHE A 218 10.74 30.14 -10.83
C PHE A 218 10.06 29.59 -12.07
N ALA A 219 9.53 30.46 -12.88
CA ALA A 219 8.98 30.16 -14.19
C ALA A 219 9.43 31.23 -15.19
N ASN A 220 9.87 30.81 -16.36
CA ASN A 220 10.10 31.72 -17.46
C ASN A 220 9.50 31.16 -18.74
N LEU A 221 8.78 32.01 -19.45
CA LEU A 221 8.22 31.69 -20.76
C LEU A 221 8.79 32.72 -21.76
N LYS A 222 9.73 32.28 -22.56
CA LYS A 222 10.36 33.12 -23.59
C LYS A 222 9.54 33.05 -24.87
N LEU A 223 8.76 34.12 -25.12
CA LEU A 223 7.87 34.24 -26.26
C LEU A 223 8.45 35.24 -27.27
N SER A 224 8.64 34.77 -28.51
CA SER A 224 9.19 35.62 -29.60
C SER A 224 10.45 36.40 -29.21
N GLY A 225 11.29 35.78 -28.35
CA GLY A 225 12.53 36.35 -27.88
C GLY A 225 12.44 37.18 -26.58
N GLN A 226 11.24 37.49 -26.09
CA GLN A 226 11.02 38.20 -24.82
C GLN A 226 10.87 37.23 -23.67
N ASP A 227 11.56 37.50 -22.58
CA ASP A 227 11.48 36.72 -21.34
C ASP A 227 10.35 37.23 -20.45
N ASN A 228 9.46 36.31 -20.05
CA ASN A 228 8.36 36.55 -19.10
C ASN A 228 8.65 35.74 -17.83
N SER A 229 9.49 36.29 -16.98
CA SER A 229 9.96 35.62 -15.76
C SER A 229 9.07 35.92 -14.57
N LEU A 230 8.68 34.88 -13.83
CA LEU A 230 7.88 34.92 -12.60
C LEU A 230 8.63 34.21 -11.49
N TYR A 231 8.56 34.77 -10.28
CA TYR A 231 9.20 34.23 -9.10
C TYR A 231 8.18 34.02 -8.01
N TYR A 232 8.33 32.90 -7.29
CA TYR A 232 7.52 32.64 -6.11
C TYR A 232 7.89 33.59 -4.99
N PHE A 233 6.90 34.24 -4.42
CA PHE A 233 7.05 35.12 -3.28
C PHE A 233 6.14 34.64 -2.15
N ASP A 234 6.72 34.21 -1.04
CA ASP A 234 5.99 33.86 0.18
C ASP A 234 5.81 35.12 1.04
N LYS A 235 4.56 35.57 1.18
CA LYS A 235 4.22 36.58 2.16
C LYS A 235 4.23 35.92 3.53
N LYS A 236 5.30 36.13 4.31
CA LYS A 236 5.30 35.81 5.73
C LYS A 236 4.34 36.70 6.49
#